data_32d0cd10e9ac33f048216dae210e528e
#
_entry.id   32d0cd10e9ac33f048216dae210e528e
#
_cell.length_a   1.000
_cell.length_b   1.000
_cell.length_c   1.000
_cell.angle_alpha   90.00
_cell.angle_beta   90.00
_cell.angle_gamma   90.00
#
_symmetry.space_group_name_H-M   'P 1'
#
loop_
_entity.id
_entity.type
_entity.pdbx_description
1 polymer ?
#
loop_
_entity_poly.entity_id
_entity_poly.type
_entity_poly.pdbx_seq_one_letter_code
_entity_poly.pdbx_strand_id
1 'polypeptide(L)'
;HKPGTLEGQQIQLLGDAITETDETSTPTGMLIPVEGTPFDLRQPRDILEGLSMSHPQLTLGNGYDHNFVLHRQPRGPLKLAARAEGGGLRLDCFTTQPGLQFYTANFLDGTPGKENAAYGPRSAFCLETQGWPDAVHHRGFPTVVLRSGELYHQRTVYRVEKH
;
A
#
# COMPACT_ATOMS: atom_id res chain seq x y z
N HIS A 1 20.16 3.00 9.81
CA HIS A 1 19.42 2.38 8.70
C HIS A 1 20.41 1.70 7.74
N LYS A 2 20.15 0.45 7.39
CA LYS A 2 20.94 -0.30 6.42
C LYS A 2 20.29 -0.11 5.03
N PRO A 3 20.96 0.51 4.05
CA PRO A 3 20.39 0.68 2.72
C PRO A 3 19.97 -0.65 2.10
N GLY A 4 18.82 -0.67 1.39
CA GLY A 4 18.31 -1.87 0.72
C GLY A 4 17.68 -2.91 1.66
N THR A 5 17.17 -2.50 2.81
CA THR A 5 16.38 -3.35 3.71
C THR A 5 15.22 -2.57 4.32
N LEU A 6 14.19 -3.29 4.79
CA LEU A 6 13.07 -2.72 5.56
C LEU A 6 13.38 -2.59 7.06
N GLU A 7 14.58 -2.93 7.50
CA GLU A 7 15.00 -2.87 8.90
C GLU A 7 14.91 -1.44 9.43
N GLY A 8 14.19 -1.27 10.55
CA GLY A 8 13.98 0.04 11.19
C GLY A 8 13.07 1.00 10.40
N GLN A 9 12.33 0.49 9.42
CA GLN A 9 11.30 1.26 8.72
C GLN A 9 9.96 1.10 9.41
N GLN A 10 9.37 2.22 9.81
CA GLN A 10 8.02 2.26 10.35
C GLN A 10 7.03 2.73 9.29
N ILE A 11 5.82 2.19 9.32
CA ILE A 11 4.72 2.55 8.43
C ILE A 11 3.45 2.83 9.22
N GLN A 12 2.73 3.87 8.83
CA GLN A 12 1.35 4.14 9.21
C GLN A 12 0.52 4.26 7.96
N LEU A 13 -0.61 3.55 7.91
CA LEU A 13 -1.59 3.57 6.81
C LEU A 13 -2.98 3.86 7.36
N LEU A 14 -3.64 4.89 6.84
CA LEU A 14 -4.92 5.36 7.36
C LEU A 14 -6.11 4.73 6.60
N GLY A 15 -6.05 3.42 6.40
CA GLY A 15 -7.12 2.61 5.81
C GLY A 15 -7.79 1.72 6.85
N ASP A 16 -9.11 1.56 6.77
CA ASP A 16 -9.90 0.78 7.72
C ASP A 16 -10.13 -0.67 7.28
N ALA A 17 -9.81 -0.99 6.03
CA ALA A 17 -9.92 -2.31 5.44
C ALA A 17 -8.89 -2.50 4.33
N ILE A 18 -8.68 -3.75 3.93
CA ILE A 18 -8.02 -4.11 2.68
C ILE A 18 -9.03 -4.76 1.73
N THR A 19 -8.77 -4.70 0.42
CA THR A 19 -9.47 -5.57 -0.53
C THR A 19 -8.90 -6.98 -0.41
N GLU A 20 -9.79 -7.96 -0.17
CA GLU A 20 -9.39 -9.37 -0.15
C GLU A 20 -8.94 -9.82 -1.53
N THR A 21 -7.89 -10.63 -1.59
CA THR A 21 -7.42 -11.26 -2.83
C THR A 21 -7.47 -12.79 -2.71
N ASP A 22 -7.66 -13.45 -3.85
CA ASP A 22 -7.54 -14.89 -3.98
C ASP A 22 -6.09 -15.34 -4.24
N GLU A 23 -5.89 -16.63 -4.49
CA GLU A 23 -4.60 -17.25 -4.77
C GLU A 23 -3.92 -16.77 -6.07
N THR A 24 -4.67 -16.12 -6.95
CA THR A 24 -4.16 -15.49 -8.18
C THR A 24 -3.85 -14.00 -7.98
N SER A 25 -3.92 -13.50 -6.74
CA SER A 25 -3.82 -12.06 -6.38
C SER A 25 -4.94 -11.21 -7.00
N THR A 26 -6.05 -11.81 -7.39
CA THR A 26 -7.22 -11.11 -7.93
C THR A 26 -8.18 -10.74 -6.79
N PRO A 27 -8.69 -9.51 -6.75
CA PRO A 27 -9.70 -9.13 -5.75
C PRO A 27 -10.96 -10.00 -5.81
N THR A 28 -11.43 -10.47 -4.64
CA THR A 28 -12.67 -11.28 -4.54
C THR A 28 -13.94 -10.43 -4.52
N GLY A 29 -13.80 -9.12 -4.35
CA GLY A 29 -14.91 -8.19 -4.11
C GLY A 29 -15.25 -7.99 -2.64
N MET A 30 -14.62 -8.75 -1.74
CA MET A 30 -14.80 -8.62 -0.30
C MET A 30 -13.79 -7.63 0.29
N LEU A 31 -14.15 -7.06 1.45
CA LEU A 31 -13.28 -6.20 2.24
C LEU A 31 -12.99 -6.88 3.58
N ILE A 32 -11.73 -6.92 3.97
CA ILE A 32 -11.30 -7.41 5.28
C ILE A 32 -11.00 -6.20 6.17
N PRO A 33 -11.71 -6.00 7.29
CA PRO A 33 -11.37 -4.99 8.29
C PRO A 33 -9.93 -5.20 8.81
N VAL A 34 -9.19 -4.11 8.98
CA VAL A 34 -7.79 -4.23 9.44
C VAL A 34 -7.66 -4.51 10.92
N GLU A 35 -8.67 -4.18 11.73
CA GLU A 35 -8.64 -4.28 13.19
C GLU A 35 -8.28 -5.68 13.67
N GLY A 36 -7.28 -5.76 14.56
CA GLY A 36 -6.80 -7.04 15.10
C GLY A 36 -5.99 -7.90 14.14
N THR A 37 -5.63 -7.38 12.96
CA THR A 37 -4.85 -8.10 11.94
C THR A 37 -3.46 -7.47 11.75
N PRO A 38 -2.53 -8.12 11.03
CA PRO A 38 -1.26 -7.51 10.62
C PRO A 38 -1.44 -6.25 9.76
N PHE A 39 -2.60 -6.08 9.15
CA PHE A 39 -2.93 -4.92 8.31
C PHE A 39 -3.42 -3.72 9.14
N ASP A 40 -3.57 -3.84 10.47
CA ASP A 40 -3.87 -2.68 11.32
C ASP A 40 -2.62 -1.81 11.48
N LEU A 41 -2.39 -1.00 10.48
CA LEU A 41 -1.30 -0.03 10.38
C LEU A 41 -1.79 1.41 10.66
N ARG A 42 -2.97 1.57 11.26
CA ARG A 42 -3.53 2.89 11.62
C ARG A 42 -2.71 3.62 12.69
N GLN A 43 -1.91 2.88 13.46
CA GLN A 43 -0.82 3.40 14.29
C GLN A 43 0.53 3.00 13.69
N PRO A 44 1.59 3.80 13.87
CA PRO A 44 2.93 3.46 13.37
C PRO A 44 3.38 2.07 13.86
N ARG A 45 3.86 1.24 12.93
CA ARG A 45 4.38 -0.11 13.21
C ARG A 45 5.64 -0.37 12.39
N ASP A 46 6.59 -1.09 12.94
CA ASP A 46 7.73 -1.62 12.19
C ASP A 46 7.23 -2.59 11.10
N ILE A 47 7.71 -2.42 9.87
CA ILE A 47 7.25 -3.21 8.71
C ILE A 47 7.59 -4.70 8.90
N LEU A 48 8.78 -5.01 9.42
CA LEU A 48 9.21 -6.39 9.62
C LEU A 48 8.43 -7.08 10.75
N GLU A 49 8.05 -6.32 11.79
CA GLU A 49 7.15 -6.83 12.84
C GLU A 49 5.82 -7.27 12.22
N GLY A 50 5.19 -6.42 11.43
CA GLY A 50 3.93 -6.75 10.75
C GLY A 50 4.07 -7.97 9.82
N LEU A 51 5.16 -8.06 9.07
CA LEU A 51 5.47 -9.19 8.20
C LEU A 51 5.71 -10.50 8.95
N SER A 52 6.09 -10.47 10.22
CA SER A 52 6.31 -11.67 11.06
C SER A 52 5.01 -12.28 11.59
N MET A 53 3.89 -11.56 11.49
CA MET A 53 2.59 -12.03 11.98
C MET A 53 1.97 -13.02 10.98
N SER A 54 1.20 -13.99 11.51
CA SER A 54 0.49 -14.96 10.67
C SER A 54 -0.86 -14.41 10.20
N HIS A 55 -1.10 -14.41 8.89
CA HIS A 55 -2.39 -14.08 8.29
C HIS A 55 -2.49 -14.66 6.88
N PRO A 56 -3.65 -15.25 6.47
CA PRO A 56 -3.80 -15.86 5.14
C PRO A 56 -3.43 -14.91 3.99
N GLN A 57 -3.85 -13.67 4.05
CA GLN A 57 -3.55 -12.67 3.01
C GLN A 57 -2.05 -12.35 2.93
N LEU A 58 -1.32 -12.26 4.06
CA LEU A 58 0.14 -12.10 4.02
C LEU A 58 0.83 -13.32 3.39
N THR A 59 0.29 -14.52 3.62
CA THR A 59 0.82 -15.74 3.00
C THR A 59 0.60 -15.71 1.48
N LEU A 60 -0.59 -15.34 1.02
CA LEU A 60 -0.92 -15.22 -0.40
C LEU A 60 -0.04 -14.18 -1.11
N GLY A 61 0.12 -13.00 -0.53
CA GLY A 61 0.95 -11.91 -1.08
C GLY A 61 2.46 -12.12 -0.89
N ASN A 62 2.87 -13.21 -0.21
CA ASN A 62 4.25 -13.40 0.25
C ASN A 62 4.75 -12.16 1.02
N GLY A 63 3.87 -11.48 1.76
CA GLY A 63 4.06 -10.25 2.49
C GLY A 63 2.97 -9.22 2.21
N TYR A 64 3.23 -7.96 2.43
CA TYR A 64 2.27 -6.92 2.03
C TYR A 64 2.30 -6.75 0.50
N ASP A 65 1.15 -6.89 -0.10
CA ASP A 65 0.84 -6.57 -1.51
C ASP A 65 -0.67 -6.34 -1.63
N HIS A 66 -1.18 -5.33 -0.89
CA HIS A 66 -2.61 -5.17 -0.67
C HIS A 66 -3.04 -3.73 -0.87
N ASN A 67 -4.22 -3.56 -1.44
CA ASN A 67 -4.89 -2.28 -1.53
C ASN A 67 -5.61 -1.96 -0.22
N PHE A 68 -5.19 -0.89 0.44
CA PHE A 68 -5.85 -0.32 1.62
C PHE A 68 -6.99 0.60 1.20
N VAL A 69 -8.13 0.44 1.83
CA VAL A 69 -9.34 1.24 1.62
C VAL A 69 -9.22 2.54 2.40
N LEU A 70 -8.91 3.64 1.71
CA LEU A 70 -8.76 4.99 2.29
C LEU A 70 -10.08 5.74 2.33
N HIS A 71 -10.85 5.63 1.24
CA HIS A 71 -12.14 6.26 1.03
C HIS A 71 -13.05 5.31 0.26
N ARG A 72 -14.35 5.38 0.53
CA ARG A 72 -15.36 4.64 -0.24
C ARG A 72 -15.85 5.40 -1.48
N GLN A 73 -15.35 6.62 -1.68
CA GLN A 73 -15.75 7.49 -2.79
C GLN A 73 -14.53 7.87 -3.62
N PRO A 74 -14.59 7.76 -4.95
CA PRO A 74 -13.58 8.34 -5.83
C PRO A 74 -13.60 9.87 -5.70
N ARG A 75 -12.46 10.51 -5.97
CA ARG A 75 -12.32 11.98 -5.92
C ARG A 75 -12.58 12.59 -4.53
N GLY A 76 -12.18 11.87 -3.49
CA GLY A 76 -12.21 12.40 -2.12
C GLY A 76 -11.30 13.63 -1.96
N PRO A 77 -11.35 14.32 -0.80
CA PRO A 77 -10.42 15.42 -0.50
C PRO A 77 -8.98 14.89 -0.42
N LEU A 78 -8.01 15.78 -0.70
CA LEU A 78 -6.60 15.47 -0.48
C LEU A 78 -6.36 15.25 1.02
N LYS A 79 -6.05 14.01 1.41
CA LYS A 79 -5.82 13.61 2.81
C LYS A 79 -4.52 12.82 2.92
N LEU A 80 -3.92 12.86 4.11
CA LEU A 80 -2.85 11.93 4.46
C LEU A 80 -3.40 10.49 4.36
N ALA A 81 -2.71 9.66 3.59
CA ALA A 81 -3.02 8.25 3.38
C ALA A 81 -2.02 7.35 4.09
N ALA A 82 -0.75 7.73 4.04
CA ALA A 82 0.33 6.97 4.65
C ALA A 82 1.44 7.89 5.16
N ARG A 83 2.16 7.40 6.16
CA ARG A 83 3.43 7.95 6.64
C ARG A 83 4.43 6.83 6.79
N ALA A 84 5.65 7.03 6.31
CA ALA A 84 6.75 6.12 6.54
C ALA A 84 7.91 6.88 7.19
N GLU A 85 8.58 6.24 8.15
CA GLU A 85 9.72 6.82 8.85
C GLU A 85 10.86 5.79 8.93
N GLY A 86 12.07 6.25 8.61
CA GLY A 86 13.28 5.42 8.70
C GLY A 86 14.48 6.12 8.13
N GLY A 87 15.67 5.77 8.60
CA GLY A 87 16.92 6.36 8.11
C GLY A 87 17.05 7.86 8.30
N GLY A 88 16.37 8.44 9.31
CA GLY A 88 16.35 9.89 9.54
C GLY A 88 15.49 10.67 8.54
N LEU A 89 14.61 9.99 7.81
CA LEU A 89 13.66 10.58 6.87
C LEU A 89 12.23 10.23 7.25
N ARG A 90 11.32 11.15 6.98
CA ARG A 90 9.87 10.94 7.01
C ARG A 90 9.30 11.20 5.63
N LEU A 91 8.51 10.24 5.15
CA LEU A 91 7.73 10.33 3.92
C LEU A 91 6.25 10.39 4.27
N ASP A 92 5.56 11.48 3.94
CA ASP A 92 4.10 11.58 4.00
C ASP A 92 3.51 11.46 2.59
N CYS A 93 2.57 10.54 2.42
CA CYS A 93 1.80 10.35 1.18
C CYS A 93 0.39 10.88 1.35
N PHE A 94 0.01 11.89 0.58
CA PHE A 94 -1.34 12.44 0.52
C PHE A 94 -1.98 12.07 -0.82
N THR A 95 -3.29 11.77 -0.81
CA THR A 95 -3.99 11.45 -2.05
C THR A 95 -5.47 11.82 -2.03
N THR A 96 -6.04 12.01 -3.22
CA THR A 96 -7.48 12.07 -3.47
C THR A 96 -8.04 10.71 -3.93
N GLN A 97 -7.19 9.70 -4.07
CA GLN A 97 -7.59 8.36 -4.50
C GLN A 97 -8.27 7.57 -3.38
N PRO A 98 -9.19 6.65 -3.71
CA PRO A 98 -9.91 5.84 -2.73
C PRO A 98 -9.09 4.70 -2.13
N GLY A 99 -7.95 4.35 -2.72
CA GLY A 99 -7.11 3.25 -2.30
C GLY A 99 -5.63 3.57 -2.36
N LEU A 100 -4.86 2.76 -1.67
CA LEU A 100 -3.40 2.79 -1.66
C LEU A 100 -2.88 1.35 -1.57
N GLN A 101 -2.12 0.93 -2.60
CA GLN A 101 -1.38 -0.32 -2.55
C GLN A 101 -0.14 -0.13 -1.67
N PHE A 102 0.04 -1.05 -0.73
CA PHE A 102 1.26 -1.19 0.04
C PHE A 102 1.94 -2.50 -0.35
N TYR A 103 3.13 -2.40 -0.94
CA TYR A 103 3.89 -3.53 -1.42
C TYR A 103 5.30 -3.53 -0.81
N THR A 104 5.75 -4.68 -0.34
CA THR A 104 7.03 -4.82 0.38
C THR A 104 8.12 -5.55 -0.42
N ALA A 105 8.17 -5.33 -1.74
CA ALA A 105 9.18 -5.89 -2.64
C ALA A 105 9.32 -7.42 -2.49
N ASN A 106 8.19 -8.13 -2.43
CA ASN A 106 8.12 -9.55 -2.09
C ASN A 106 8.80 -10.46 -3.12
N PHE A 107 8.82 -10.02 -4.39
CA PHE A 107 9.21 -10.84 -5.54
C PHE A 107 10.50 -10.34 -6.23
N LEU A 108 11.22 -9.40 -5.63
CA LEU A 108 12.54 -9.03 -6.14
C LEU A 108 13.52 -10.18 -5.90
N ASP A 109 14.22 -10.59 -6.96
CA ASP A 109 15.17 -11.72 -6.92
C ASP A 109 16.50 -11.29 -7.55
N GLY A 110 17.32 -10.59 -6.78
CA GLY A 110 18.63 -10.12 -7.23
C GLY A 110 18.58 -9.11 -8.37
N THR A 111 17.47 -8.38 -8.52
CA THR A 111 17.32 -7.34 -9.56
C THR A 111 18.49 -6.34 -9.51
N PRO A 112 19.20 -6.12 -10.64
CA PRO A 112 20.29 -5.16 -10.69
C PRO A 112 19.81 -3.75 -10.33
N GLY A 113 20.48 -3.14 -9.38
CA GLY A 113 20.18 -1.81 -8.87
C GLY A 113 21.30 -0.80 -9.12
N LYS A 114 21.20 0.36 -8.50
CA LYS A 114 22.21 1.42 -8.56
C LYS A 114 23.50 0.94 -7.88
N GLU A 115 24.66 1.47 -8.37
CA GLU A 115 25.98 1.21 -7.78
C GLU A 115 26.33 -0.30 -7.66
N ASN A 116 25.87 -1.09 -8.64
CA ASN A 116 26.05 -2.56 -8.67
C ASN A 116 25.39 -3.30 -7.49
N ALA A 117 24.43 -2.68 -6.79
CA ALA A 117 23.63 -3.36 -5.79
C ALA A 117 22.72 -4.39 -6.45
N ALA A 118 22.44 -5.50 -5.77
CA ALA A 118 21.40 -6.43 -6.13
C ALA A 118 20.22 -6.27 -5.15
N TYR A 119 19.03 -5.98 -5.67
CA TYR A 119 17.83 -5.86 -4.84
C TYR A 119 17.13 -7.22 -4.71
N GLY A 120 17.05 -7.71 -3.51
CA GLY A 120 16.33 -8.93 -3.15
C GLY A 120 14.98 -8.64 -2.49
N PRO A 121 14.29 -9.70 -2.02
CA PRO A 121 13.04 -9.55 -1.27
C PRO A 121 13.23 -8.63 -0.07
N ARG A 122 12.24 -7.81 0.24
CA ARG A 122 12.24 -6.86 1.38
C ARG A 122 13.32 -5.77 1.30
N SER A 123 13.84 -5.48 0.11
CA SER A 123 14.84 -4.41 -0.05
C SER A 123 14.22 -3.00 -0.12
N ALA A 124 12.92 -2.91 -0.35
CA ALA A 124 12.17 -1.65 -0.47
C ALA A 124 10.68 -1.87 -0.17
N PHE A 125 9.92 -0.77 -0.20
CA PHE A 125 8.45 -0.80 -0.24
C PHE A 125 7.93 0.25 -1.22
N CYS A 126 6.69 0.06 -1.68
CA CYS A 126 5.96 1.00 -2.51
C CYS A 126 4.69 1.48 -1.81
N LEU A 127 4.32 2.73 -2.06
CA LEU A 127 3.05 3.36 -1.68
C LEU A 127 2.39 3.88 -2.97
N GLU A 128 1.39 3.15 -3.48
CA GLU A 128 0.83 3.39 -4.80
C GLU A 128 -0.63 3.81 -4.68
N THR A 129 -0.91 5.10 -4.86
CA THR A 129 -2.25 5.64 -4.75
C THR A 129 -3.07 5.33 -6.00
N GLN A 130 -4.27 4.76 -5.82
CA GLN A 130 -5.02 4.16 -6.93
C GLN A 130 -6.53 4.10 -6.71
N GLY A 131 -7.28 3.81 -7.77
CA GLY A 131 -8.60 3.18 -7.67
C GLY A 131 -8.46 1.77 -7.13
N TRP A 132 -9.54 1.18 -6.60
CA TRP A 132 -9.45 -0.20 -6.11
C TRP A 132 -9.23 -1.15 -7.28
N PRO A 133 -8.29 -2.10 -7.16
CA PRO A 133 -8.02 -3.07 -8.22
C PRO A 133 -9.28 -3.86 -8.58
N ASP A 134 -9.42 -4.20 -9.87
CA ASP A 134 -10.53 -4.94 -10.44
C ASP A 134 -11.94 -4.34 -10.22
N ALA A 135 -12.02 -3.03 -9.93
CA ALA A 135 -13.29 -2.35 -9.63
C ALA A 135 -14.33 -2.45 -10.74
N VAL A 136 -13.93 -2.74 -11.97
CA VAL A 136 -14.86 -2.91 -13.11
C VAL A 136 -15.75 -4.15 -12.96
N HIS A 137 -15.29 -5.17 -12.24
CA HIS A 137 -16.01 -6.42 -12.00
C HIS A 137 -16.78 -6.43 -10.68
N HIS A 138 -16.55 -5.47 -9.78
CA HIS A 138 -17.14 -5.44 -8.45
C HIS A 138 -18.04 -4.22 -8.24
N ARG A 139 -19.35 -4.41 -8.30
CA ARG A 139 -20.35 -3.32 -8.14
C ARG A 139 -20.28 -2.59 -6.79
N GLY A 140 -19.74 -3.23 -5.76
CA GLY A 140 -19.54 -2.63 -4.43
C GLY A 140 -18.30 -1.74 -4.33
N PHE A 141 -17.44 -1.75 -5.34
CA PHE A 141 -16.23 -0.94 -5.38
C PHE A 141 -16.50 0.44 -6.02
N PRO A 142 -15.74 1.48 -5.63
CA PRO A 142 -15.81 2.77 -6.31
C PRO A 142 -15.50 2.61 -7.80
N THR A 143 -16.34 3.17 -8.66
CA THR A 143 -16.15 3.03 -10.11
C THR A 143 -14.86 3.71 -10.58
N VAL A 144 -14.13 3.02 -11.45
CA VAL A 144 -12.94 3.53 -12.17
C VAL A 144 -13.28 3.83 -13.64
N VAL A 145 -14.54 3.64 -14.06
CA VAL A 145 -15.00 3.91 -15.42
C VAL A 145 -15.10 5.40 -15.65
N LEU A 146 -14.44 5.89 -16.69
CA LEU A 146 -14.54 7.24 -17.21
C LEU A 146 -15.42 7.23 -18.47
N ARG A 147 -16.51 7.99 -18.46
CA ARG A 147 -17.42 8.10 -19.61
C ARG A 147 -17.04 9.28 -20.50
N SER A 148 -17.51 9.26 -21.74
CA SER A 148 -17.32 10.38 -22.66
C SER A 148 -17.87 11.69 -22.05
N GLY A 149 -17.08 12.75 -22.10
CA GLY A 149 -17.40 14.05 -21.50
C GLY A 149 -17.09 14.20 -20.02
N GLU A 150 -16.70 13.13 -19.32
CA GLU A 150 -16.23 13.21 -17.94
C GLU A 150 -14.75 13.59 -17.86
N LEU A 151 -14.37 14.31 -16.81
CA LEU A 151 -12.98 14.67 -16.53
C LEU A 151 -12.40 13.73 -15.49
N TYR A 152 -11.29 13.04 -15.83
CA TYR A 152 -10.47 12.35 -14.84
C TYR A 152 -9.49 13.34 -14.22
N HIS A 153 -9.51 13.43 -12.91
CA HIS A 153 -8.56 14.21 -12.13
C HIS A 153 -8.25 13.51 -10.81
N GLN A 154 -6.97 13.32 -10.54
CA GLN A 154 -6.48 12.81 -9.25
C GLN A 154 -5.22 13.59 -8.83
N ARG A 155 -4.93 13.58 -7.54
CA ARG A 155 -3.77 14.26 -6.98
C ARG A 155 -3.12 13.39 -5.93
N THR A 156 -1.82 13.21 -6.06
CA THR A 156 -0.95 12.57 -5.06
C THR A 156 0.20 13.50 -4.75
N VAL A 157 0.53 13.63 -3.47
CA VAL A 157 1.65 14.45 -3.00
C VAL A 157 2.49 13.59 -2.06
N TYR A 158 3.75 13.43 -2.41
CA TYR A 158 4.77 12.87 -1.53
C TYR A 158 5.59 14.01 -0.94
N ARG A 159 5.61 14.10 0.40
CA ARG A 159 6.39 15.07 1.14
C ARG A 159 7.48 14.34 1.91
N VAL A 160 8.74 14.69 1.63
CA VAL A 160 9.91 14.10 2.30
C VAL A 160 10.55 15.15 3.19
N GLU A 161 10.78 14.81 4.44
CA GLU A 161 11.41 15.68 5.44
C GLU A 161 12.51 14.90 6.18
N LYS A 162 13.55 15.61 6.61
CA LYS A 162 14.49 15.07 7.60
C LYS A 162 13.83 15.05 8.97
N HIS A 163 14.05 13.98 9.69
CA HIS A 163 13.45 13.74 11.01
C HIS A 163 14.53 13.68 12.07
#